data_1e24006dc9f2a9195ac30d60700f4e33
#
_entry.id   1e24006dc9f2a9195ac30d60700f4e33
#
_cell.length_a   1.000
_cell.length_b   1.000
_cell.length_c   1.000
_cell.angle_alpha   90.00
_cell.angle_beta   90.00
_cell.angle_gamma   90.00
#
_symmetry.space_group_name_H-M   'P 1'
#
loop_
_entity.id
_entity.type
_entity.pdbx_description
1 polymer ?
#
loop_
_entity_poly.entity_id
_entity_poly.type
_entity_poly.pdbx_seq_one_letter_code
_entity_poly.pdbx_strand_id
1 'polypeptide(L)'
;MGRVIFLLEEPSMKALLDMWLPRLMPGWIEGEHFQCVPHEGKTDLDRSIPRKLSAWREPGVRFVIARDNDGADCIAIKARLQQMCQQAGRPDTVARVICQEL
;
A
#
# COMPACT_ATOMS: atom_id res chain seq x y z
N MET A 1 -12.69 13.11 8.09
CA MET A 1 -11.36 12.75 7.58
C MET A 1 -11.32 11.28 7.24
N GLY A 2 -10.72 10.94 6.14
CA GLY A 2 -10.63 9.57 5.68
C GLY A 2 -9.47 8.81 6.31
N ARG A 3 -9.55 7.49 6.23
CA ARG A 3 -8.46 6.61 6.67
C ARG A 3 -7.39 6.49 5.61
N VAL A 4 -6.22 6.02 6.03
CA VAL A 4 -5.15 5.60 5.13
C VAL A 4 -5.14 4.08 5.06
N ILE A 5 -5.23 3.54 3.85
CA ILE A 5 -5.22 2.10 3.62
C ILE A 5 -3.87 1.70 3.03
N PHE A 6 -3.19 0.81 3.72
CA PHE A 6 -1.88 0.30 3.29
C PHE A 6 -2.10 -1.06 2.62
N LEU A 7 -1.83 -1.14 1.33
CA LEU A 7 -1.84 -2.39 0.58
C LEU A 7 -0.42 -2.95 0.60
N LEU A 8 -0.24 -4.08 1.26
CA LEU A 8 1.08 -4.63 1.57
C LEU A 8 1.29 -5.96 0.89
N GLU A 9 2.54 -6.25 0.53
CA GLU A 9 2.89 -7.47 -0.19
C GLU A 9 2.70 -8.72 0.67
N GLU A 10 3.00 -8.63 1.97
CA GLU A 10 2.99 -9.82 2.82
C GLU A 10 2.58 -9.50 4.26
N PRO A 11 2.15 -10.55 5.02
CA PRO A 11 1.67 -10.36 6.40
C PRO A 11 2.71 -9.79 7.37
N SER A 12 4.00 -10.05 7.15
CA SER A 12 5.06 -9.51 8.02
C SER A 12 5.12 -7.99 7.95
N MET A 13 4.85 -7.40 6.80
CA MET A 13 4.76 -5.94 6.66
C MET A 13 3.61 -5.38 7.48
N LYS A 14 2.48 -6.07 7.51
CA LYS A 14 1.33 -5.67 8.33
C LYS A 14 1.68 -5.67 9.81
N ALA A 15 2.30 -6.75 10.29
CA ALA A 15 2.69 -6.85 11.70
C ALA A 15 3.62 -5.71 12.10
N LEU A 16 4.58 -5.37 11.24
CA LEU A 16 5.53 -4.29 11.49
C LEU A 16 4.83 -2.93 11.55
N LEU A 17 3.98 -2.63 10.58
CA LEU A 17 3.30 -1.33 10.49
C LEU A 17 2.24 -1.17 11.59
N ASP A 18 1.51 -2.21 11.94
CA ASP A 18 0.54 -2.16 13.04
C ASP A 18 1.22 -1.79 14.37
N MET A 19 2.47 -2.22 14.54
CA MET A 19 3.25 -1.89 15.72
C MET A 19 3.85 -0.48 15.65
N TRP A 20 4.33 -0.07 14.48
CA TRP A 20 5.08 1.18 14.32
C TRP A 20 4.23 2.41 14.08
N LEU A 21 3.15 2.30 13.30
CA LEU A 21 2.36 3.47 12.92
C LEU A 21 1.80 4.24 14.13
N PRO A 22 1.27 3.59 15.19
CA PRO A 22 0.82 4.35 16.36
C PRO A 22 1.93 5.08 17.08
N ARG A 23 3.18 4.62 16.96
CA ARG A 23 4.35 5.28 17.56
C ARG A 23 4.83 6.45 16.72
N LEU A 24 4.81 6.30 15.39
CA LEU A 24 5.25 7.34 14.46
C LEU A 24 4.21 8.44 14.29
N MET A 25 2.94 8.06 14.38
CA MET A 25 1.80 8.96 14.23
C MET A 25 0.96 8.93 15.49
N PRO A 26 1.34 9.67 16.54
CA PRO A 26 0.62 9.64 17.82
C PRO A 26 -0.86 9.94 17.63
N GLY A 27 -1.71 9.11 18.23
CA GLY A 27 -3.15 9.24 18.09
C GLY A 27 -3.75 8.41 16.98
N TRP A 28 -2.94 7.79 16.12
CA TRP A 28 -3.44 6.89 15.09
C TRP A 28 -3.87 5.55 15.68
N ILE A 29 -5.11 5.17 15.40
CA ILE A 29 -5.72 3.93 15.89
C ILE A 29 -6.04 3.05 14.70
N GLU A 30 -5.59 1.80 14.75
CA GLU A 30 -5.87 0.82 13.71
C GLU A 30 -7.37 0.62 13.57
N GLY A 31 -7.85 0.65 12.33
CA GLY A 31 -9.28 0.57 12.02
C GLY A 31 -9.98 1.93 11.92
N GLU A 32 -9.50 2.94 12.67
CA GLU A 32 -10.08 4.29 12.63
C GLU A 32 -9.30 5.22 11.71
N HIS A 33 -7.98 5.25 11.85
CA HIS A 33 -7.11 6.17 11.11
C HIS A 33 -6.34 5.49 10.00
N PHE A 34 -6.02 4.22 10.19
CA PHE A 34 -5.33 3.43 9.18
C PHE A 34 -5.79 1.98 9.23
N GLN A 35 -5.57 1.28 8.14
CA GLN A 35 -5.78 -0.16 8.06
C GLN A 35 -4.72 -0.75 7.15
N CYS A 36 -4.12 -1.86 7.57
CA CYS A 36 -3.14 -2.59 6.77
C CYS A 36 -3.80 -3.83 6.17
N VAL A 37 -3.70 -3.97 4.85
CA VAL A 37 -4.28 -5.09 4.10
C VAL A 37 -3.13 -5.90 3.51
N PRO A 38 -2.77 -7.04 4.12
CA PRO A 38 -1.69 -7.87 3.60
C PRO A 38 -2.16 -8.73 2.42
N HIS A 39 -1.20 -9.16 1.62
CA HIS A 39 -1.43 -10.03 0.48
C HIS A 39 -0.53 -11.26 0.57
N GLU A 40 -0.70 -12.17 -0.36
CA GLU A 40 0.08 -13.42 -0.44
C GLU A 40 1.20 -13.28 -1.48
N GLY A 41 2.02 -12.24 -1.33
CA GLY A 41 3.13 -11.96 -2.22
C GLY A 41 2.80 -10.93 -3.30
N LYS A 42 3.79 -10.65 -4.15
CA LYS A 42 3.72 -9.57 -5.15
C LYS A 42 2.66 -9.79 -6.22
N THR A 43 2.47 -11.03 -6.64
CA THR A 43 1.48 -11.35 -7.69
C THR A 43 0.06 -11.10 -7.19
N ASP A 44 -0.23 -11.53 -5.97
CA ASP A 44 -1.53 -11.28 -5.36
C ASP A 44 -1.76 -9.79 -5.15
N LEU A 45 -0.75 -9.07 -4.65
CA LEU A 45 -0.82 -7.61 -4.49
C LEU A 45 -1.11 -6.93 -5.83
N ASP A 46 -0.33 -7.22 -6.87
CA ASP A 46 -0.48 -6.58 -8.17
C ASP A 46 -1.87 -6.83 -8.76
N ARG A 47 -2.42 -8.03 -8.56
CA ARG A 47 -3.76 -8.37 -9.02
C ARG A 47 -4.85 -7.63 -8.26
N SER A 48 -4.62 -7.39 -6.96
CA SER A 48 -5.60 -6.75 -6.08
C SER A 48 -5.69 -5.24 -6.28
N ILE A 49 -4.59 -4.58 -6.68
CA ILE A 49 -4.53 -3.12 -6.74
C ILE A 49 -5.65 -2.51 -7.60
N PRO A 50 -5.83 -2.90 -8.87
CA PRO A 50 -6.88 -2.27 -9.69
C PRO A 50 -8.27 -2.47 -9.11
N ARG A 51 -8.54 -3.67 -8.59
CA ARG A 51 -9.87 -4.01 -8.05
C ARG A 51 -10.16 -3.25 -6.77
N LYS A 52 -9.21 -3.24 -5.83
CA LYS A 52 -9.41 -2.59 -4.54
C LYS A 52 -9.50 -1.08 -4.68
N LEU A 53 -8.61 -0.48 -5.46
CA LEU A 53 -8.61 0.97 -5.63
C LEU A 53 -9.89 1.47 -6.30
N SER A 54 -10.37 0.80 -7.34
CA SER A 54 -11.55 1.24 -8.05
C SER A 54 -12.86 0.91 -7.32
N ALA A 55 -12.88 -0.15 -6.52
CA ALA A 55 -14.09 -0.59 -5.82
C ALA A 55 -14.26 0.02 -4.42
N TRP A 56 -13.21 0.62 -3.87
CA TRP A 56 -13.26 1.15 -2.50
C TRP A 56 -14.08 2.45 -2.47
N ARG A 57 -15.17 2.46 -1.73
CA ARG A 57 -16.16 3.56 -1.75
C ARG A 57 -16.12 4.47 -0.53
N GLU A 58 -15.14 4.30 0.34
CA GLU A 58 -15.06 5.08 1.57
C GLU A 58 -14.65 6.53 1.27
N PRO A 59 -15.41 7.54 1.73
CA PRO A 59 -15.06 8.94 1.48
C PRO A 59 -13.76 9.36 2.13
N GLY A 60 -12.93 10.10 1.40
CA GLY A 60 -11.67 10.64 1.92
C GLY A 60 -10.57 9.62 2.11
N VAL A 61 -10.76 8.38 1.72
CA VAL A 61 -9.75 7.34 1.87
C VAL A 61 -8.54 7.64 0.98
N ARG A 62 -7.35 7.35 1.51
CA ARG A 62 -6.10 7.44 0.76
C ARG A 62 -5.38 6.10 0.82
N PHE A 63 -4.62 5.80 -0.22
CA PHE A 63 -3.94 4.52 -0.35
C PHE A 63 -2.43 4.69 -0.36
N VAL A 64 -1.76 3.77 0.32
CA VAL A 64 -0.31 3.60 0.24
C VAL A 64 -0.05 2.15 -0.15
N ILE A 65 0.74 1.95 -1.19
CA ILE A 65 1.14 0.61 -1.63
C ILE A 65 2.59 0.42 -1.26
N ALA A 66 2.92 -0.64 -0.53
CA ALA A 66 4.29 -0.98 -0.19
C ALA A 66 4.63 -2.36 -0.75
N ARG A 67 5.70 -2.41 -1.52
CA ARG A 67 6.15 -3.61 -2.19
C ARG A 67 7.67 -3.71 -2.16
N ASP A 68 8.18 -4.94 -2.02
CA ASP A 68 9.60 -5.24 -2.15
C ASP A 68 9.96 -5.32 -3.64
N ASN A 69 11.16 -4.87 -4.00
CA ASN A 69 11.62 -4.97 -5.38
C ASN A 69 12.05 -6.37 -5.79
N ASP A 70 12.39 -7.22 -4.82
CA ASP A 70 12.75 -8.62 -5.05
C ASP A 70 13.84 -8.78 -6.12
N GLY A 71 14.84 -7.90 -6.10
CA GLY A 71 15.94 -7.90 -7.07
C GLY A 71 15.63 -7.25 -8.41
N ALA A 72 14.40 -6.80 -8.64
CA ALA A 72 14.02 -6.12 -9.88
C ALA A 72 14.32 -4.62 -9.83
N ASP A 73 14.13 -3.92 -10.94
CA ASP A 73 14.34 -2.47 -11.03
C ASP A 73 13.26 -1.72 -10.25
N CYS A 74 13.66 -1.06 -9.17
CA CYS A 74 12.75 -0.29 -8.31
C CYS A 74 12.02 0.81 -9.08
N ILE A 75 12.70 1.48 -9.99
CA ILE A 75 12.10 2.59 -10.76
C ILE A 75 11.02 2.07 -11.69
N ALA A 76 11.27 0.96 -12.37
CA ALA A 76 10.30 0.35 -13.27
C ALA A 76 9.07 -0.17 -12.51
N ILE A 77 9.28 -0.79 -11.35
CA ILE A 77 8.18 -1.26 -10.51
C ILE A 77 7.33 -0.09 -10.04
N LYS A 78 7.96 0.97 -9.56
CA LYS A 78 7.24 2.15 -9.08
C LYS A 78 6.43 2.81 -10.18
N ALA A 79 7.00 2.94 -11.37
CA ALA A 79 6.30 3.51 -12.52
C ALA A 79 5.06 2.69 -12.90
N ARG A 80 5.19 1.35 -12.88
CA ARG A 80 4.06 0.45 -13.16
C ARG A 80 2.96 0.58 -12.12
N LEU A 81 3.33 0.62 -10.83
CA LEU A 81 2.36 0.79 -9.75
C LEU A 81 1.62 2.12 -9.87
N GLN A 82 2.33 3.20 -10.15
CA GLN A 82 1.71 4.52 -10.35
C GLN A 82 0.75 4.52 -11.53
N GLN A 83 1.11 3.87 -12.63
CA GLN A 83 0.22 3.75 -13.79
C GLN A 83 -1.06 2.97 -13.44
N MET A 84 -0.94 1.88 -12.69
CA MET A 84 -2.09 1.11 -12.24
C MET A 84 -3.03 1.96 -11.37
N CYS A 85 -2.46 2.78 -10.49
CA CYS A 85 -3.24 3.69 -9.63
C CYS A 85 -3.97 4.74 -10.44
N GLN A 86 -3.33 5.32 -11.45
CA GLN A 86 -3.95 6.29 -12.34
C GLN A 86 -5.10 5.67 -13.12
N GLN A 87 -4.90 4.47 -13.65
CA GLN A 87 -5.94 3.75 -14.39
C GLN A 87 -7.13 3.38 -13.52
N ALA A 88 -6.90 3.14 -12.23
CA ALA A 88 -7.96 2.85 -11.27
C ALA A 88 -8.67 4.12 -10.75
N GLY A 89 -8.29 5.30 -11.21
CA GLY A 89 -8.90 6.55 -10.78
C GLY A 89 -8.37 7.08 -9.45
N ARG A 90 -7.18 6.63 -9.03
CA ARG A 90 -6.55 7.02 -7.75
C ARG A 90 -5.14 7.55 -7.97
N PRO A 91 -4.97 8.66 -8.72
CA PRO A 91 -3.63 9.17 -9.05
C PRO A 91 -2.85 9.70 -7.83
N ASP A 92 -3.52 10.00 -6.74
CA ASP A 92 -2.92 10.46 -5.50
C ASP A 92 -2.40 9.31 -4.60
N THR A 93 -2.51 8.07 -5.04
CA THR A 93 -1.99 6.93 -4.31
C THR A 93 -0.46 6.98 -4.22
N VAL A 94 0.07 6.74 -3.03
CA VAL A 94 1.51 6.72 -2.79
C VAL A 94 2.03 5.30 -2.97
N ALA A 95 2.90 5.11 -3.96
CA ALA A 95 3.56 3.83 -4.19
C ALA A 95 4.97 3.87 -3.61
N ARG A 96 5.31 2.89 -2.79
CA ARG A 96 6.65 2.74 -2.19
C ARG A 96 7.20 1.37 -2.52
N VAL A 97 8.38 1.36 -3.11
CA VAL A 97 9.11 0.13 -3.40
C VAL A 97 10.30 0.08 -2.46
N ILE A 98 10.38 -0.99 -1.68
CA ILE A 98 11.49 -1.20 -0.76
C ILE A 98 12.61 -1.85 -1.54
N CYS A 99 13.68 -1.09 -1.76
CA CYS A 99 14.84 -1.56 -2.50
C CYS A 99 15.81 -2.22 -1.53
N GLN A 100 16.01 -3.52 -1.71
CA GLN A 100 17.02 -4.26 -0.97
C GLN A 100 18.28 -4.35 -1.81
N GLU A 101 19.34 -3.79 -1.30
CA GLU A 101 20.67 -3.95 -1.88
C GLU A 101 21.43 -4.99 -1.05
N LEU A 102 21.90 -5.99 -1.72
CA LEU A 102 22.75 -7.02 -1.10
C LEU A 102 24.21 -6.60 -1.14
#